data_7b04d20d4bb2adb4a644116acbeb0af0
#
_entry.id   7b04d20d4bb2adb4a644116acbeb0af0
#
_cell.length_a   1.000
_cell.length_b   1.000
_cell.length_c   1.000
_cell.angle_alpha   90.00
_cell.angle_beta   90.00
_cell.angle_gamma   90.00
#
_symmetry.space_group_name_H-M   'P 1'
#
loop_
_entity.id
_entity.type
_entity.pdbx_description
1 polymer ?
#
loop_
_entity_poly.entity_id
_entity_poly.type
_entity_poly.pdbx_seq_one_letter_code
_entity_poly.pdbx_strand_id
1 'polypeptide(L)'
;MTVIYQDLGLKNIISSLDKLENDKLEVGIFDGKNATIGLFQEFGTKRGIPESPFLRSSLRGSQLKKLKRQIVKELRFFYKSKGSYIFLDNIGKFQVDNITKAIVGKSWQGYKPNKESTAKRKGFNHRLIDKAILINSINYRVIK
;
A
#
# COMPACT_ATOMS: atom_id res chain seq x y z
N MET A 1 -44.88 -29.95 -2.61
CA MET A 1 -43.46 -29.89 -2.94
C MET A 1 -42.79 -28.98 -1.90
N THR A 2 -41.97 -29.55 -0.99
CA THR A 2 -41.33 -28.77 0.06
C THR A 2 -39.95 -28.36 -0.47
N VAL A 3 -39.75 -27.07 -0.68
CA VAL A 3 -38.43 -26.53 -1.06
C VAL A 3 -37.59 -26.43 0.20
N ILE A 4 -36.58 -27.27 0.35
CA ILE A 4 -35.60 -27.20 1.43
C ILE A 4 -34.55 -26.21 1.00
N TYR A 5 -34.57 -25.01 1.61
CA TYR A 5 -33.53 -24.01 1.43
C TYR A 5 -32.36 -24.34 2.36
N GLN A 6 -31.21 -24.68 1.80
CA GLN A 6 -29.97 -24.89 2.54
C GLN A 6 -29.08 -23.66 2.36
N ASP A 7 -28.84 -22.93 3.46
CA ASP A 7 -27.88 -21.81 3.46
C ASP A 7 -26.45 -22.36 3.40
N LEU A 8 -25.83 -22.31 2.24
CA LEU A 8 -24.44 -22.73 1.99
C LEU A 8 -23.40 -21.69 2.47
N GLY A 9 -23.76 -20.80 3.39
CA GLY A 9 -22.90 -19.76 3.93
C GLY A 9 -23.15 -18.38 3.31
N LEU A 10 -24.23 -18.20 2.56
CA LEU A 10 -24.60 -16.93 1.94
C LEU A 10 -24.83 -15.82 2.98
N LYS A 11 -25.48 -16.13 4.10
CA LYS A 11 -25.68 -15.19 5.21
C LYS A 11 -24.36 -14.67 5.76
N ASN A 12 -23.35 -15.53 5.93
CA ASN A 12 -22.03 -15.12 6.41
C ASN A 12 -21.32 -14.20 5.40
N ILE A 13 -21.45 -14.50 4.11
CA ILE A 13 -20.88 -13.68 3.04
C ILE A 13 -21.52 -12.29 3.05
N ILE A 14 -22.86 -12.21 3.09
CA ILE A 14 -23.60 -10.94 3.14
C ILE A 14 -23.21 -10.12 4.37
N SER A 15 -23.26 -10.70 5.57
CA SER A 15 -22.86 -10.02 6.81
C SER A 15 -21.40 -9.52 6.77
N SER A 16 -20.51 -10.24 6.10
CA SER A 16 -19.11 -9.82 5.96
C SER A 16 -18.94 -8.71 4.92
N LEU A 17 -19.76 -8.70 3.86
CA LEU A 17 -19.79 -7.61 2.89
C LEU A 17 -20.32 -6.32 3.51
N ASP A 18 -21.39 -6.40 4.32
CA ASP A 18 -21.96 -5.27 5.04
C ASP A 18 -20.92 -4.60 5.98
N LYS A 19 -20.07 -5.43 6.62
CA LYS A 19 -18.95 -4.92 7.41
C LYS A 19 -17.91 -4.23 6.54
N LEU A 20 -17.55 -4.80 5.39
CA LEU A 20 -16.57 -4.25 4.46
C LEU A 20 -17.03 -2.91 3.85
N GLU A 21 -18.33 -2.67 3.71
CA GLU A 21 -18.86 -1.42 3.15
C GLU A 21 -18.47 -0.20 3.99
N ASN A 22 -18.36 -0.37 5.31
CA ASN A 22 -18.02 0.72 6.23
C ASN A 22 -16.52 0.80 6.54
N ASP A 23 -15.75 -0.24 6.24
CA ASP A 23 -14.34 -0.27 6.53
C ASP A 23 -13.49 0.39 5.44
N LYS A 24 -12.45 1.10 5.88
CA LYS A 24 -11.50 1.78 4.99
C LYS A 24 -10.09 1.24 5.22
N LEU A 25 -9.41 0.90 4.13
CA LEU A 25 -7.99 0.58 4.17
C LEU A 25 -7.18 1.81 3.79
N GLU A 26 -6.35 2.26 4.71
CA GLU A 26 -5.36 3.31 4.47
C GLU A 26 -3.96 2.72 4.44
N VAL A 27 -3.15 3.12 3.46
CA VAL A 27 -1.74 2.74 3.35
C VAL A 27 -0.90 4.00 3.18
N GLY A 28 0.10 4.18 4.04
CA GLY A 28 0.91 5.38 4.03
C GLY A 28 1.83 5.49 5.24
N ILE A 29 2.17 6.71 5.60
CA ILE A 29 3.00 7.05 6.75
C ILE A 29 2.13 7.80 7.75
N PHE A 30 1.92 7.22 8.93
CA PHE A 30 0.98 7.74 9.94
C PHE A 30 1.66 8.48 11.10
N ASP A 31 2.98 8.32 11.27
CA ASP A 31 3.75 9.09 12.24
C ASP A 31 3.99 10.51 11.73
N GLY A 32 3.60 11.53 12.50
CA GLY A 32 3.55 12.92 12.09
C GLY A 32 4.87 13.48 11.55
N LYS A 33 6.00 13.19 12.20
CA LYS A 33 7.32 13.63 11.75
C LYS A 33 7.73 12.96 10.43
N ASN A 34 7.59 11.66 10.33
CA ASN A 34 7.94 10.90 9.14
C ASN A 34 6.93 11.14 8.01
N ALA A 35 5.65 11.38 8.33
CA ALA A 35 4.64 11.77 7.36
C ALA A 35 4.99 13.09 6.68
N THR A 36 5.48 14.10 7.44
CA THR A 36 5.94 15.38 6.90
C THR A 36 7.15 15.19 5.97
N ILE A 37 8.11 14.36 6.36
CA ILE A 37 9.25 14.02 5.51
C ILE A 37 8.77 13.30 4.24
N GLY A 38 7.87 12.33 4.39
CA GLY A 38 7.27 11.59 3.29
C GLY A 38 6.55 12.51 2.30
N LEU A 39 5.79 13.49 2.80
CA LEU A 39 5.10 14.51 2.00
C LEU A 39 6.09 15.33 1.15
N PHE A 40 7.18 15.82 1.75
CA PHE A 40 8.20 16.57 1.03
C PHE A 40 8.91 15.72 -0.03
N GLN A 41 9.11 14.44 0.23
CA GLN A 41 9.68 13.53 -0.76
C GLN A 41 8.67 13.21 -1.88
N GLU A 42 7.43 12.97 -1.55
CA GLU A 42 6.37 12.61 -2.49
C GLU A 42 6.07 13.74 -3.49
N PHE A 43 5.96 14.98 -3.01
CA PHE A 43 5.57 16.14 -3.81
C PHE A 43 6.72 17.09 -4.17
N GLY A 44 7.88 16.89 -3.58
CA GLY A 44 8.98 17.81 -3.70
C GLY A 44 8.76 19.11 -2.92
N THR A 45 9.72 20.03 -2.99
CA THR A 45 9.61 21.37 -2.38
C THR A 45 10.18 22.45 -3.29
N LYS A 46 9.67 23.66 -3.15
CA LYS A 46 10.23 24.85 -3.84
C LYS A 46 11.71 25.09 -3.46
N ARG A 47 12.16 24.60 -2.30
CA ARG A 47 13.52 24.74 -1.79
C ARG A 47 14.51 23.71 -2.37
N GLY A 48 14.10 22.93 -3.37
CA GLY A 48 15.00 22.07 -4.15
C GLY A 48 15.01 20.58 -3.79
N ILE A 49 14.06 20.09 -2.97
CA ILE A 49 13.80 18.64 -2.88
C ILE A 49 13.00 18.28 -4.12
N PRO A 50 13.53 17.47 -5.04
CA PRO A 50 12.77 17.08 -6.21
C PRO A 50 11.71 16.04 -5.86
N GLU A 51 10.61 16.03 -6.59
CA GLU A 51 9.51 15.09 -6.46
C GLU A 51 9.97 13.64 -6.63
N SER A 52 9.46 12.76 -5.76
CA SER A 52 9.68 11.32 -5.78
C SER A 52 8.38 10.61 -5.43
N PRO A 53 7.46 10.43 -6.40
CA PRO A 53 6.09 9.97 -6.15
C PRO A 53 6.03 8.47 -5.87
N PHE A 54 6.65 8.01 -4.78
CA PHE A 54 6.75 6.59 -4.42
C PHE A 54 5.41 5.99 -3.96
N LEU A 55 4.56 6.78 -3.27
CA LEU A 55 3.22 6.34 -2.88
C LEU A 55 2.27 6.36 -4.08
N ARG A 56 2.17 7.48 -4.79
CA ARG A 56 1.28 7.60 -5.96
C ARG A 56 1.64 6.64 -7.09
N SER A 57 2.92 6.35 -7.28
CA SER A 57 3.40 5.40 -8.28
C SER A 57 2.90 3.98 -8.01
N SER A 58 2.66 3.62 -6.74
CA SER A 58 2.13 2.31 -6.36
C SER A 58 0.71 2.06 -6.87
N LEU A 59 -0.03 3.13 -7.19
CA LEU A 59 -1.39 3.10 -7.73
C LEU A 59 -1.43 3.35 -9.25
N ARG A 60 -0.30 3.23 -9.95
CA ARG A 60 -0.20 3.48 -11.39
C ARG A 60 0.49 2.33 -12.13
N GLY A 61 0.23 2.25 -13.43
CA GLY A 61 0.94 1.36 -14.35
C GLY A 61 0.94 -0.11 -13.92
N SER A 62 2.11 -0.72 -13.92
CA SER A 62 2.32 -2.13 -13.55
C SER A 62 2.02 -2.42 -12.08
N GLN A 63 2.25 -1.45 -11.19
CA GLN A 63 2.00 -1.59 -9.75
C GLN A 63 0.48 -1.68 -9.48
N LEU A 64 -0.32 -0.84 -10.13
CA LEU A 64 -1.77 -0.94 -10.05
C LEU A 64 -2.29 -2.29 -10.59
N LYS A 65 -1.69 -2.80 -11.67
CA LYS A 65 -2.05 -4.13 -12.19
C LYS A 65 -1.77 -5.24 -11.17
N LYS A 66 -0.64 -5.18 -10.45
CA LYS A 66 -0.31 -6.12 -9.37
C LYS A 66 -1.33 -6.04 -8.23
N LEU A 67 -1.65 -4.82 -7.78
CA LEU A 67 -2.65 -4.60 -6.72
C LEU A 67 -4.02 -5.17 -7.12
N LYS A 68 -4.50 -4.88 -8.33
CA LYS A 68 -5.78 -5.42 -8.84
C LYS A 68 -5.79 -6.95 -8.84
N ARG A 69 -4.70 -7.61 -9.27
CA ARG A 69 -4.58 -9.07 -9.23
C ARG A 69 -4.65 -9.61 -7.80
N GLN A 70 -4.00 -8.93 -6.85
CA GLN A 70 -4.06 -9.32 -5.44
C GLN A 70 -5.47 -9.17 -4.88
N ILE A 71 -6.16 -8.05 -5.16
CA ILE A 71 -7.56 -7.86 -4.75
C ILE A 71 -8.44 -8.99 -5.28
N VAL A 72 -8.34 -9.35 -6.55
CA VAL A 72 -9.11 -10.46 -7.14
C VAL A 72 -8.78 -11.79 -6.45
N LYS A 73 -7.51 -12.05 -6.13
CA LYS A 73 -7.09 -13.25 -5.41
C LYS A 73 -7.73 -13.30 -4.01
N GLU A 74 -7.68 -12.20 -3.27
CA GLU A 74 -8.25 -12.11 -1.92
C GLU A 74 -9.78 -12.21 -1.94
N LEU A 75 -10.46 -11.63 -2.94
CA LEU A 75 -11.91 -11.81 -3.13
C LEU A 75 -12.28 -13.27 -3.38
N ARG A 76 -11.52 -13.98 -4.21
CA ARG A 76 -11.75 -15.42 -4.42
C ARG A 76 -11.59 -16.21 -3.14
N PHE A 77 -10.60 -15.88 -2.32
CA PHE A 77 -10.39 -16.51 -1.02
C PHE A 77 -11.53 -16.17 -0.06
N PHE A 78 -11.98 -14.92 -0.01
CA PHE A 78 -13.11 -14.46 0.78
C PHE A 78 -14.37 -15.26 0.49
N TYR A 79 -14.71 -15.49 -0.78
CA TYR A 79 -15.83 -16.33 -1.16
C TYR A 79 -15.65 -17.79 -0.74
N LYS A 80 -14.47 -18.37 -0.96
CA LYS A 80 -14.17 -19.76 -0.58
C LYS A 80 -14.21 -19.98 0.94
N SER A 81 -13.78 -18.99 1.72
CA SER A 81 -13.77 -19.02 3.18
C SER A 81 -15.07 -18.57 3.83
N LYS A 82 -16.13 -18.44 3.05
CA LYS A 82 -17.46 -18.00 3.52
C LYS A 82 -17.44 -16.68 4.27
N GLY A 83 -16.65 -15.71 3.78
CA GLY A 83 -16.60 -14.37 4.32
C GLY A 83 -15.54 -14.13 5.42
N SER A 84 -14.39 -14.81 5.36
CA SER A 84 -13.28 -14.53 6.26
C SER A 84 -12.83 -13.07 6.19
N TYR A 85 -12.72 -12.40 7.33
CA TYR A 85 -12.57 -10.95 7.46
C TYR A 85 -11.12 -10.42 7.44
N ILE A 86 -10.17 -11.21 7.01
CA ILE A 86 -8.76 -10.78 6.89
C ILE A 86 -8.43 -10.12 5.54
N PHE A 87 -9.47 -9.88 4.71
CA PHE A 87 -9.33 -9.38 3.35
C PHE A 87 -8.55 -8.06 3.26
N LEU A 88 -8.94 -7.04 4.03
CA LEU A 88 -8.30 -5.73 4.02
C LEU A 88 -6.86 -5.77 4.57
N ASP A 89 -6.61 -6.58 5.61
CA ASP A 89 -5.27 -6.77 6.18
C ASP A 89 -4.31 -7.36 5.15
N ASN A 90 -4.74 -8.38 4.40
CA ASN A 90 -3.93 -8.99 3.35
C ASN A 90 -3.59 -8.00 2.23
N ILE A 91 -4.56 -7.18 1.81
CA ILE A 91 -4.33 -6.14 0.81
C ILE A 91 -3.39 -5.06 1.36
N GLY A 92 -3.57 -4.64 2.62
CA GLY A 92 -2.72 -3.66 3.28
C GLY A 92 -1.26 -4.12 3.35
N LYS A 93 -1.02 -5.33 3.83
CA LYS A 93 0.32 -5.96 3.87
C LYS A 93 0.95 -6.04 2.48
N PHE A 94 0.19 -6.50 1.49
CA PHE A 94 0.66 -6.58 0.11
C PHE A 94 1.06 -5.20 -0.43
N GLN A 95 0.27 -4.17 -0.17
CA GLN A 95 0.54 -2.83 -0.69
C GLN A 95 1.76 -2.18 -0.02
N VAL A 96 1.94 -2.35 1.29
CA VAL A 96 3.15 -1.93 2.01
C VAL A 96 4.40 -2.60 1.42
N ASP A 97 4.37 -3.92 1.23
CA ASP A 97 5.47 -4.68 0.61
C ASP A 97 5.75 -4.22 -0.82
N ASN A 98 4.70 -3.96 -1.61
CA ASN A 98 4.81 -3.47 -2.98
C ASN A 98 5.49 -2.10 -3.06
N ILE A 99 5.13 -1.16 -2.18
CA ILE A 99 5.75 0.17 -2.09
C ILE A 99 7.21 0.04 -1.64
N THR A 100 7.46 -0.75 -0.60
CA THR A 100 8.80 -0.98 -0.06
C THR A 100 9.75 -1.57 -1.12
N LYS A 101 9.30 -2.59 -1.84
CA LYS A 101 10.04 -3.19 -2.95
C LYS A 101 10.30 -2.20 -4.09
N ALA A 102 9.32 -1.34 -4.39
CA ALA A 102 9.48 -0.31 -5.40
C ALA A 102 10.56 0.72 -4.99
N ILE A 103 10.61 1.12 -3.72
CA ILE A 103 11.63 2.02 -3.20
C ILE A 103 13.01 1.34 -3.27
N VAL A 104 13.16 0.14 -2.73
CA VAL A 104 14.44 -0.59 -2.74
C VAL A 104 14.94 -0.82 -4.17
N GLY A 105 14.06 -1.24 -5.06
CA GLY A 105 14.37 -1.51 -6.47
C GLY A 105 14.45 -0.26 -7.36
N LYS A 106 14.29 0.96 -6.81
CA LYS A 106 14.28 2.22 -7.58
C LYS A 106 13.26 2.21 -8.73
N SER A 107 12.17 1.49 -8.58
CA SER A 107 11.22 1.17 -9.66
C SER A 107 9.96 2.03 -9.67
N TRP A 108 9.93 3.15 -8.93
CA TRP A 108 8.82 4.10 -9.01
C TRP A 108 8.95 5.03 -10.22
N GLN A 109 7.84 5.48 -10.73
CA GLN A 109 7.81 6.39 -11.87
C GLN A 109 8.53 7.71 -11.55
N GLY A 110 9.43 8.14 -12.43
CA GLY A 110 10.16 9.39 -12.27
C GLY A 110 11.33 9.33 -11.26
N TYR A 111 11.87 8.12 -10.99
CA TYR A 111 13.09 8.00 -10.18
C TYR A 111 14.19 8.91 -10.70
N LYS A 112 14.77 9.71 -9.80
CA LYS A 112 15.98 10.50 -10.05
C LYS A 112 17.00 10.19 -8.96
N PRO A 113 18.27 10.02 -9.27
CA PRO A 113 19.32 9.80 -8.26
C PRO A 113 19.46 11.02 -7.33
N ASN A 114 20.14 10.85 -6.21
CA ASN A 114 20.53 11.99 -5.38
C ASN A 114 21.50 12.90 -6.14
N LYS A 115 21.51 14.19 -5.75
CA LYS A 115 22.60 15.10 -6.12
C LYS A 115 23.93 14.53 -5.60
N GLU A 116 25.03 14.80 -6.30
CA GLU A 116 26.35 14.26 -5.96
C GLU A 116 26.77 14.58 -4.52
N SER A 117 26.55 15.83 -4.07
CA SER A 117 26.82 16.24 -2.69
C SER A 117 26.04 15.42 -1.65
N THR A 118 24.80 15.07 -1.95
CA THR A 118 23.97 14.23 -1.08
C THR A 118 24.46 12.79 -1.09
N ALA A 119 24.83 12.25 -2.25
CA ALA A 119 25.36 10.89 -2.39
C ALA A 119 26.70 10.75 -1.66
N LYS A 120 27.60 11.72 -1.78
CA LYS A 120 28.88 11.77 -1.04
C LYS A 120 28.66 11.78 0.48
N ARG A 121 27.73 12.61 0.99
CA ARG A 121 27.41 12.68 2.42
C ARG A 121 26.85 11.35 2.96
N LYS A 122 26.03 10.64 2.17
CA LYS A 122 25.42 9.37 2.56
C LYS A 122 26.33 8.17 2.42
N GLY A 123 27.36 8.26 1.58
CA GLY A 123 28.20 7.13 1.18
C GLY A 123 27.57 6.23 0.11
N PHE A 124 26.35 6.53 -0.35
CA PHE A 124 25.66 5.76 -1.40
C PHE A 124 24.62 6.63 -2.13
N ASN A 125 24.28 6.22 -3.35
CA ASN A 125 23.33 6.94 -4.19
C ASN A 125 21.98 6.20 -4.28
N HIS A 126 21.24 6.23 -3.18
CA HIS A 126 19.85 5.75 -3.14
C HIS A 126 18.95 6.82 -2.54
N ARG A 127 17.98 7.30 -3.36
CA ARG A 127 17.01 8.28 -2.92
C ARG A 127 15.96 7.59 -2.03
N LEU A 128 15.35 8.32 -1.10
CA LEU A 128 14.40 7.83 -0.09
C LEU A 128 14.99 6.89 0.97
N ILE A 129 16.21 6.40 0.80
CA ILE A 129 16.91 5.64 1.83
C ILE A 129 18.05 6.51 2.37
N ASP A 130 18.04 6.76 3.67
CA ASP A 130 19.15 7.29 4.45
C ASP A 130 19.40 6.32 5.60
N LYS A 131 18.69 6.45 6.71
CA LYS A 131 18.72 5.50 7.83
C LYS A 131 17.57 4.51 7.81
N ALA A 132 17.01 4.25 6.63
CA ALA A 132 15.80 3.43 6.41
C ALA A 132 14.54 3.88 7.18
N ILE A 133 14.56 5.05 7.83
CA ILE A 133 13.46 5.55 8.68
C ILE A 133 12.18 5.70 7.86
N LEU A 134 12.26 6.36 6.70
CA LEU A 134 11.10 6.59 5.85
C LEU A 134 10.47 5.28 5.36
N ILE A 135 11.29 4.34 4.89
CA ILE A 135 10.80 3.06 4.37
C ILE A 135 10.17 2.21 5.47
N ASN A 136 10.74 2.24 6.67
CA ASN A 136 10.22 1.50 7.83
C ASN A 136 8.97 2.15 8.44
N SER A 137 8.66 3.41 8.11
CA SER A 137 7.47 4.11 8.58
C SER A 137 6.24 3.90 7.68
N ILE A 138 6.42 3.25 6.51
CA ILE A 138 5.30 2.89 5.63
C ILE A 138 4.52 1.76 6.28
N ASN A 139 3.25 2.00 6.51
CA ASN A 139 2.37 1.04 7.17
C ASN A 139 0.95 1.11 6.58
N TYR A 140 0.06 0.27 7.08
CA TYR A 140 -1.35 0.31 6.75
C TYR A 140 -2.20 0.30 8.02
N ARG A 141 -3.43 0.76 7.91
CA ARG A 141 -4.44 0.61 8.96
C ARG A 141 -5.82 0.39 8.35
N VAL A 142 -6.62 -0.40 9.03
CA VAL A 142 -8.04 -0.58 8.73
C VAL A 142 -8.84 0.26 9.70
N ILE A 143 -9.65 1.19 9.18
CA ILE A 143 -10.55 2.04 9.95
C ILE A 143 -11.94 1.42 9.81
N LYS A 144 -12.53 1.14 10.96
CA LYS A 144 -13.90 0.59 11.08
C LYS A 144 -14.90 1.70 11.29
#